data_b3cecf165723a3fdc22e017223eb309e
#
_entry.id   b3cecf165723a3fdc22e017223eb309e
#
_cell.length_a   1.000
_cell.length_b   1.000
_cell.length_c   1.000
_cell.angle_alpha   90.00
_cell.angle_beta   90.00
_cell.angle_gamma   90.00
#
_symmetry.space_group_name_H-M   'P 1'
#
loop_
_entity.id
_entity.type
_entity.pdbx_description
1 polymer ?
#
loop_
_entity_poly.entity_id
_entity_poly.type
_entity_poly.pdbx_seq_one_letter_code
_entity_poly.pdbx_strand_id
1 'polypeptide(L)'
;MGDSYLPDSDYYLPDLGRKVGLFVCACLCRSPSKQDVEECLLFREYEKYCDGLAPWAAVEDAYWTWIKREEERIAEEDRRNNSVTSVHWMGPSEYFADPALIRQAAERAVGGENADGFAVERRLQCGFVRDIFNPFRPVTIDPAWLTWNDGTVVKLAESIYDERAFDRMPILADALEEASCTNADILAHCRQPGEHVRGCWVVDLLLGKE
;
A
#
# COMPACT_ATOMS: atom_id res chain seq x y z
N MET A 1 -40.03 -22.04 -10.99
CA MET A 1 -38.78 -22.03 -11.75
C MET A 1 -38.07 -20.76 -11.33
N GLY A 2 -37.20 -20.89 -10.36
CA GLY A 2 -36.46 -19.77 -9.82
C GLY A 2 -35.08 -19.73 -10.48
N ASP A 3 -34.84 -18.71 -11.28
CA ASP A 3 -33.51 -18.45 -11.82
C ASP A 3 -32.59 -18.03 -10.67
N SER A 4 -31.70 -18.93 -10.31
CA SER A 4 -30.59 -18.66 -9.41
C SER A 4 -29.57 -17.80 -10.21
N TYR A 5 -29.62 -16.50 -10.01
CA TYR A 5 -28.53 -15.60 -10.41
C TYR A 5 -27.32 -15.94 -9.52
N LEU A 6 -26.43 -16.75 -10.05
CA LEU A 6 -25.05 -16.76 -9.60
C LEU A 6 -24.39 -15.53 -10.20
N PRO A 7 -23.84 -14.61 -9.42
CA PRO A 7 -23.04 -13.55 -10.01
C PRO A 7 -21.81 -14.20 -10.64
N ASP A 8 -21.62 -13.97 -11.95
CA ASP A 8 -20.39 -14.31 -12.65
C ASP A 8 -19.22 -13.70 -11.87
N SER A 9 -18.37 -14.57 -11.34
CA SER A 9 -17.19 -14.23 -10.53
C SER A 9 -16.04 -13.64 -11.37
N ASP A 10 -16.32 -13.17 -12.57
CA ASP A 10 -15.36 -12.59 -13.51
C ASP A 10 -15.48 -11.06 -13.63
N TYR A 11 -15.90 -10.35 -12.57
CA TYR A 11 -15.59 -8.94 -12.49
C TYR A 11 -14.10 -8.80 -12.24
N TYR A 12 -13.34 -8.81 -13.32
CA TYR A 12 -11.98 -8.31 -13.37
C TYR A 12 -11.99 -6.91 -12.77
N LEU A 13 -11.44 -6.77 -11.56
CA LEU A 13 -10.88 -5.49 -11.14
C LEU A 13 -9.97 -5.07 -12.29
N PRO A 14 -10.12 -3.87 -12.87
CA PRO A 14 -9.10 -3.37 -13.76
C PRO A 14 -7.81 -3.54 -12.97
N ASP A 15 -6.87 -4.29 -13.52
CA ASP A 15 -5.59 -4.54 -12.88
C ASP A 15 -4.91 -3.17 -12.70
N LEU A 16 -5.21 -2.54 -11.56
CA LEU A 16 -4.54 -1.30 -11.15
C LEU A 16 -3.06 -1.58 -10.90
N GLY A 17 -2.64 -2.81 -11.20
CA GLY A 17 -1.33 -3.32 -10.95
C GLY A 17 -0.98 -3.27 -9.45
N ARG A 18 -0.27 -4.25 -9.00
CA ARG A 18 0.20 -4.36 -7.60
C ARG A 18 0.73 -3.03 -7.05
N LYS A 19 1.54 -2.31 -7.83
CA LYS A 19 2.19 -1.06 -7.41
C LYS A 19 1.21 0.09 -7.12
N VAL A 20 0.14 0.22 -7.89
CA VAL A 20 -0.89 1.24 -7.64
C VAL A 20 -1.67 0.90 -6.37
N GLY A 21 -2.03 -0.36 -6.16
CA GLY A 21 -2.66 -0.82 -4.92
C GLY A 21 -1.79 -0.52 -3.69
N LEU A 22 -0.50 -0.82 -3.73
CA LEU A 22 0.44 -0.52 -2.66
C LEU A 22 0.61 0.99 -2.41
N PHE A 23 0.59 1.82 -3.46
CA PHE A 23 0.59 3.27 -3.33
C PHE A 23 -0.66 3.78 -2.60
N VAL A 24 -1.84 3.28 -2.95
CA VAL A 24 -3.10 3.63 -2.27
C VAL A 24 -3.02 3.25 -0.79
N CYS A 25 -2.57 2.03 -0.46
CA CYS A 25 -2.37 1.60 0.92
C CYS A 25 -1.40 2.49 1.69
N ALA A 26 -0.27 2.87 1.07
CA ALA A 26 0.73 3.74 1.69
C ALA A 26 0.13 5.13 2.03
N CYS A 27 -0.69 5.69 1.15
CA CYS A 27 -1.36 6.97 1.39
C CYS A 27 -2.40 6.88 2.51
N LEU A 28 -3.27 5.86 2.48
CA LEU A 28 -4.40 5.73 3.40
C LEU A 28 -3.96 5.34 4.82
N CYS A 29 -2.95 4.47 4.96
CA CYS A 29 -2.42 4.10 6.27
C CYS A 29 -1.76 5.27 7.03
N ARG A 30 -1.51 6.39 6.38
CA ARG A 30 -0.95 7.61 7.00
C ARG A 30 -1.99 8.62 7.43
N SER A 31 -3.25 8.46 7.02
CA SER A 31 -4.30 9.43 7.36
C SER A 31 -4.31 9.73 8.87
N PRO A 32 -4.36 11.02 9.28
CA PRO A 32 -4.42 11.40 10.70
C PRO A 32 -5.70 10.91 11.39
N SER A 33 -6.71 10.53 10.64
CA SER A 33 -7.92 9.90 11.17
C SER A 33 -7.71 8.45 11.64
N LYS A 34 -6.49 8.09 12.04
CA LYS A 34 -6.07 6.78 12.60
C LYS A 34 -6.95 6.18 13.70
N GLN A 35 -8.15 6.71 13.91
CA GLN A 35 -9.08 6.24 14.90
C GLN A 35 -9.86 4.99 14.47
N ASP A 36 -9.83 4.66 13.17
CA ASP A 36 -10.49 3.46 12.67
C ASP A 36 -9.49 2.32 12.45
N VAL A 37 -9.40 1.46 13.46
CA VAL A 37 -8.52 0.27 13.44
C VAL A 37 -8.92 -0.68 12.32
N GLU A 38 -10.22 -0.73 12.00
CA GLU A 38 -10.75 -1.63 10.97
C GLU A 38 -10.45 -1.12 9.56
N GLU A 39 -10.50 0.17 9.32
CA GLU A 39 -10.05 0.74 8.04
C GLU A 39 -8.57 0.39 7.79
N CYS A 40 -7.74 0.48 8.81
CA CYS A 40 -6.34 0.04 8.72
C CYS A 40 -6.21 -1.47 8.46
N LEU A 41 -7.09 -2.30 9.03
CA LEU A 41 -7.10 -3.75 8.80
C LEU A 41 -7.53 -4.07 7.36
N LEU A 42 -8.54 -3.39 6.84
CA LEU A 42 -8.98 -3.52 5.46
C LEU A 42 -7.82 -3.25 4.48
N PHE A 43 -7.11 -2.13 4.64
CA PHE A 43 -5.99 -1.81 3.76
C PHE A 43 -4.79 -2.75 3.91
N ARG A 44 -4.59 -3.33 5.09
CA ARG A 44 -3.59 -4.39 5.28
C ARG A 44 -3.94 -5.68 4.53
N GLU A 45 -5.21 -6.07 4.51
CA GLU A 45 -5.64 -7.24 3.74
C GLU A 45 -5.57 -6.97 2.24
N TYR A 46 -5.94 -5.76 1.80
CA TYR A 46 -5.79 -5.35 0.40
C TYR A 46 -4.31 -5.32 -0.03
N GLU A 47 -3.41 -4.86 0.82
CA GLU A 47 -1.97 -4.89 0.56
C GLU A 47 -1.44 -6.33 0.43
N LYS A 48 -1.89 -7.25 1.29
CA LYS A 48 -1.55 -8.68 1.16
C LYS A 48 -2.10 -9.28 -0.14
N TYR A 49 -3.31 -8.88 -0.54
CA TYR A 49 -3.89 -9.29 -1.81
C TYR A 49 -3.04 -8.80 -2.99
N CYS A 50 -2.63 -7.54 -3.01
CA CYS A 50 -1.74 -6.98 -4.03
C CYS A 50 -0.41 -7.75 -4.13
N ASP A 51 0.08 -8.30 -3.02
CA ASP A 51 1.28 -9.12 -2.95
C ASP A 51 1.05 -10.62 -3.26
N GLY A 52 -0.18 -11.02 -3.55
CA GLY A 52 -0.54 -12.43 -3.75
C GLY A 52 -0.47 -13.28 -2.48
N LEU A 53 -0.41 -12.66 -1.29
CA LEU A 53 -0.31 -13.33 0.01
C LEU A 53 -1.67 -13.66 0.63
N ALA A 54 -2.75 -13.06 0.14
CA ALA A 54 -4.12 -13.31 0.58
C ALA A 54 -5.06 -13.40 -0.63
N PRO A 55 -6.14 -14.21 -0.54
CA PRO A 55 -7.17 -14.25 -1.57
C PRO A 55 -8.06 -12.99 -1.47
N TRP A 56 -8.73 -12.64 -2.58
CA TRP A 56 -9.69 -11.54 -2.61
C TRP A 56 -10.79 -11.66 -1.53
N ALA A 57 -11.23 -12.86 -1.24
CA ALA A 57 -12.23 -13.13 -0.20
C ALA A 57 -11.84 -12.58 1.19
N ALA A 58 -10.55 -12.52 1.52
CA ALA A 58 -10.09 -11.91 2.76
C ALA A 58 -10.26 -10.38 2.76
N VAL A 59 -10.10 -9.75 1.60
CA VAL A 59 -10.36 -8.30 1.43
C VAL A 59 -11.87 -8.03 1.55
N GLU A 60 -12.71 -8.86 0.94
CA GLU A 60 -14.16 -8.75 1.04
C GLU A 60 -14.64 -8.87 2.49
N ASP A 61 -14.14 -9.85 3.24
CA ASP A 61 -14.50 -10.05 4.66
C ASP A 61 -14.08 -8.84 5.51
N ALA A 62 -12.86 -8.34 5.32
CA ALA A 62 -12.39 -7.14 5.99
C ALA A 62 -13.21 -5.90 5.62
N TYR A 63 -13.60 -5.75 4.34
CA TYR A 63 -14.43 -4.67 3.85
C TYR A 63 -15.82 -4.66 4.51
N TRP A 64 -16.51 -5.80 4.53
CA TRP A 64 -17.84 -5.91 5.13
C TRP A 64 -17.80 -5.75 6.66
N THR A 65 -16.70 -6.14 7.30
CA THR A 65 -16.47 -5.88 8.72
C THR A 65 -16.35 -4.38 9.00
N TRP A 66 -15.60 -3.66 8.19
CA TRP A 66 -15.47 -2.21 8.27
C TRP A 66 -16.80 -1.50 8.00
N ILE A 67 -17.54 -1.86 6.93
CA ILE A 67 -18.87 -1.29 6.61
C ILE A 67 -19.83 -1.44 7.77
N LYS A 68 -19.93 -2.64 8.36
CA LYS A 68 -20.82 -2.88 9.48
C LYS A 68 -20.55 -1.96 10.67
N ARG A 69 -19.29 -1.74 10.98
CA ARG A 69 -18.94 -0.82 12.07
C ARG A 69 -19.23 0.63 11.73
N GLU A 70 -19.01 1.02 10.49
CA GLU A 70 -19.33 2.37 10.04
C GLU A 70 -20.84 2.64 10.10
N GLU A 71 -21.66 1.65 9.74
CA GLU A 71 -23.12 1.71 9.92
C GLU A 71 -23.52 1.85 11.41
N GLU A 72 -22.89 1.09 12.29
CA GLU A 72 -23.12 1.20 13.75
C GLU A 72 -22.74 2.60 14.26
N ARG A 73 -21.62 3.16 13.81
CA ARG A 73 -21.16 4.52 14.15
C ARG A 73 -22.13 5.59 13.68
N ILE A 74 -22.59 5.51 12.43
CA ILE A 74 -23.55 6.44 11.84
C ILE A 74 -24.87 6.37 12.61
N ALA A 75 -25.38 5.15 12.89
CA ALA A 75 -26.62 4.98 13.64
C ALA A 75 -26.54 5.53 15.08
N GLU A 76 -25.38 5.49 15.71
CA GLU A 76 -25.14 6.08 17.01
C GLU A 76 -25.09 7.60 16.98
N GLU A 77 -24.47 8.17 15.94
CA GLU A 77 -24.45 9.62 15.69
C GLU A 77 -25.84 10.16 15.38
N ASP A 78 -26.59 9.47 14.53
CA ASP A 78 -27.98 9.81 14.22
C ASP A 78 -28.88 9.81 15.47
N ARG A 79 -28.72 8.82 16.36
CA ARG A 79 -29.44 8.79 17.64
C ARG A 79 -29.10 9.99 18.53
N ARG A 80 -27.82 10.41 18.56
CA ARG A 80 -27.38 11.57 19.35
C ARG A 80 -27.91 12.89 18.79
N ASN A 81 -27.94 13.01 17.47
CA ASN A 81 -28.29 14.24 16.77
C ASN A 81 -29.77 14.32 16.36
N ASN A 82 -30.58 13.30 16.65
CA ASN A 82 -31.95 13.13 16.18
C ASN A 82 -32.08 13.32 14.66
N SER A 83 -31.15 12.72 13.92
CA SER A 83 -31.04 12.76 12.46
C SER A 83 -31.23 11.37 11.85
N VAL A 84 -31.33 11.30 10.54
CA VAL A 84 -31.33 10.05 9.76
C VAL A 84 -30.41 10.23 8.58
N THR A 85 -29.29 9.54 8.60
CA THR A 85 -28.31 9.56 7.52
C THR A 85 -28.53 8.35 6.61
N SER A 86 -28.80 8.61 5.34
CA SER A 86 -28.88 7.56 4.31
C SER A 86 -27.54 7.44 3.62
N VAL A 87 -26.92 6.28 3.71
CA VAL A 87 -25.64 5.98 3.05
C VAL A 87 -25.85 4.87 2.04
N HIS A 88 -25.32 5.06 0.84
CA HIS A 88 -25.25 4.01 -0.17
C HIS A 88 -23.82 3.48 -0.21
N TRP A 89 -23.65 2.21 0.11
CA TRP A 89 -22.35 1.56 0.08
C TRP A 89 -22.10 0.89 -1.28
N MET A 90 -20.95 1.15 -1.86
CA MET A 90 -20.47 0.40 -3.03
C MET A 90 -20.02 -0.99 -2.60
N GLY A 91 -19.97 -1.94 -3.52
CA GLY A 91 -19.31 -3.24 -3.25
C GLY A 91 -17.79 -3.09 -3.13
N PRO A 92 -17.10 -4.07 -2.50
CA PRO A 92 -15.65 -3.99 -2.32
C PRO A 92 -14.90 -3.87 -3.65
N SER A 93 -15.32 -4.57 -4.68
CA SER A 93 -14.72 -4.49 -6.02
C SER A 93 -14.86 -3.08 -6.64
N GLU A 94 -16.04 -2.46 -6.50
CA GLU A 94 -16.27 -1.09 -6.98
C GLU A 94 -15.47 -0.08 -6.15
N TYR A 95 -15.40 -0.26 -4.83
CA TYR A 95 -14.66 0.61 -3.93
C TYR A 95 -13.17 0.66 -4.29
N PHE A 96 -12.52 -0.51 -4.46
CA PHE A 96 -11.10 -0.56 -4.80
C PHE A 96 -10.80 -0.27 -6.27
N ALA A 97 -11.78 -0.37 -7.17
CA ALA A 97 -11.65 0.00 -8.58
C ALA A 97 -11.94 1.49 -8.85
N ASP A 98 -12.49 2.23 -7.88
CA ASP A 98 -12.86 3.63 -8.07
C ASP A 98 -11.60 4.52 -8.20
N PRO A 99 -11.39 5.17 -9.37
CA PRO A 99 -10.32 6.14 -9.52
C PRO A 99 -10.40 7.30 -8.51
N ALA A 100 -11.60 7.59 -7.99
CA ALA A 100 -11.78 8.57 -6.93
C ALA A 100 -11.15 8.12 -5.62
N LEU A 101 -11.02 6.82 -5.35
CA LEU A 101 -10.34 6.30 -4.18
C LEU A 101 -8.87 6.75 -4.14
N ILE A 102 -8.17 6.66 -5.28
CA ILE A 102 -6.76 7.09 -5.38
C ILE A 102 -6.65 8.58 -5.07
N ARG A 103 -7.55 9.39 -5.62
CA ARG A 103 -7.60 10.83 -5.34
C ARG A 103 -7.97 11.10 -3.88
N GLN A 104 -8.99 10.42 -3.34
CA GLN A 104 -9.40 10.58 -1.94
C GLN A 104 -8.31 10.12 -0.98
N ALA A 105 -7.59 9.03 -1.28
CA ALA A 105 -6.44 8.59 -0.51
C ALA A 105 -5.37 9.69 -0.44
N ALA A 106 -5.08 10.31 -1.57
CA ALA A 106 -4.16 11.43 -1.66
C ALA A 106 -4.67 12.68 -0.92
N GLU A 107 -5.97 12.97 -0.98
CA GLU A 107 -6.60 14.13 -0.32
C GLU A 107 -6.76 13.92 1.20
N ARG A 108 -7.15 12.72 1.65
CA ARG A 108 -7.31 12.39 3.10
C ARG A 108 -5.99 12.40 3.84
N ALA A 109 -4.91 11.96 3.20
CA ALA A 109 -3.58 12.02 3.79
C ALA A 109 -3.15 13.48 4.08
N VAL A 110 -3.74 14.45 3.39
CA VAL A 110 -3.46 15.89 3.56
C VAL A 110 -3.98 16.46 4.89
N GLY A 111 -4.84 15.79 5.62
CA GLY A 111 -5.38 16.05 6.97
C GLY A 111 -5.03 17.37 7.65
N GLY A 112 -5.26 18.50 6.99
CA GLY A 112 -5.03 19.81 7.57
C GLY A 112 -5.56 20.93 6.66
N GLU A 113 -6.36 21.82 7.22
CA GLU A 113 -6.99 22.96 6.55
C GLU A 113 -5.98 24.10 6.19
N ASN A 114 -4.67 23.88 6.31
CA ASN A 114 -3.66 24.89 6.04
C ASN A 114 -2.74 24.51 4.87
N ALA A 115 -2.31 25.53 4.12
CA ALA A 115 -1.48 25.39 2.92
C ALA A 115 -0.13 24.66 3.18
N ASP A 116 0.41 24.78 4.39
CA ASP A 116 1.69 24.17 4.77
C ASP A 116 1.55 22.65 4.94
N GLY A 117 0.46 22.18 5.56
CA GLY A 117 0.17 20.74 5.69
C GLY A 117 -0.02 20.08 4.31
N PHE A 118 -0.70 20.77 3.39
CA PHE A 118 -0.88 20.32 2.01
C PHE A 118 0.45 20.17 1.25
N ALA A 119 1.36 21.14 1.41
CA ALA A 119 2.66 21.09 0.74
C ALA A 119 3.56 19.95 1.27
N VAL A 120 3.52 19.70 2.59
CA VAL A 120 4.25 18.59 3.22
C VAL A 120 3.74 17.25 2.70
N GLU A 121 2.43 17.03 2.69
CA GLU A 121 1.83 15.77 2.27
C GLU A 121 2.08 15.48 0.78
N ARG A 122 1.96 16.48 -0.09
CA ARG A 122 2.30 16.31 -1.52
C ARG A 122 3.75 15.86 -1.73
N ARG A 123 4.68 16.35 -0.91
CA ARG A 123 6.09 15.91 -0.97
C ARG A 123 6.23 14.45 -0.58
N LEU A 124 5.52 14.01 0.46
CA LEU A 124 5.52 12.62 0.91
C LEU A 124 4.93 11.68 -0.15
N GLN A 125 3.79 12.04 -0.74
CA GLN A 125 3.18 11.28 -1.83
C GLN A 125 4.09 11.20 -3.07
N CYS A 126 4.77 12.29 -3.42
CA CYS A 126 5.82 12.26 -4.45
C CYS A 126 6.99 11.35 -4.05
N GLY A 127 7.29 11.26 -2.75
CA GLY A 127 8.26 10.30 -2.20
C GLY A 127 7.81 8.86 -2.46
N PHE A 128 6.57 8.51 -2.14
CA PHE A 128 6.02 7.16 -2.39
C PHE A 128 5.98 6.80 -3.87
N VAL A 129 5.64 7.75 -4.75
CA VAL A 129 5.70 7.51 -6.20
C VAL A 129 7.13 7.16 -6.63
N ARG A 130 8.14 7.84 -6.10
CA ARG A 130 9.54 7.54 -6.42
C ARG A 130 10.05 6.25 -5.76
N ASP A 131 9.51 5.93 -4.58
CA ASP A 131 9.87 4.72 -3.84
C ASP A 131 9.30 3.46 -4.52
N ILE A 132 8.07 3.53 -5.03
CA ILE A 132 7.36 2.39 -5.62
C ILE A 132 7.66 2.24 -7.11
N PHE A 133 7.61 3.34 -7.85
CA PHE A 133 7.69 3.33 -9.31
C PHE A 133 9.05 3.79 -9.78
N ASN A 134 10.11 3.16 -9.68
CA ASN A 134 11.39 3.57 -10.26
C ASN A 134 11.22 4.22 -11.68
N PRO A 135 10.91 5.53 -11.78
CA PRO A 135 10.41 6.10 -13.03
C PRO A 135 11.50 6.35 -14.09
N PHE A 136 12.78 6.14 -13.74
CA PHE A 136 13.82 6.77 -14.53
C PHE A 136 14.80 5.85 -15.22
N ARG A 137 14.99 4.58 -14.82
CA ARG A 137 15.90 3.65 -15.51
C ARG A 137 15.58 2.18 -15.22
N PRO A 138 15.61 1.30 -16.23
CA PRO A 138 15.66 -0.12 -15.99
C PRO A 138 16.97 -0.46 -15.27
N VAL A 139 16.88 -1.00 -14.09
CA VAL A 139 18.02 -1.47 -13.31
C VAL A 139 18.08 -2.99 -13.40
N THR A 140 19.24 -3.53 -13.74
CA THR A 140 19.47 -4.98 -13.78
C THR A 140 20.15 -5.43 -12.51
N ILE A 141 19.63 -6.49 -11.90
CA ILE A 141 20.24 -7.16 -10.77
C ILE A 141 21.40 -8.04 -11.27
N ASP A 142 22.54 -7.95 -10.59
CA ASP A 142 23.59 -8.94 -10.74
C ASP A 142 23.26 -10.13 -9.84
N PRO A 143 23.12 -11.35 -10.38
CA PRO A 143 22.86 -12.55 -9.59
C PRO A 143 23.90 -12.80 -8.48
N ALA A 144 25.11 -12.27 -8.61
CA ALA A 144 26.15 -12.38 -7.60
C ALA A 144 25.74 -11.70 -6.28
N TRP A 145 24.98 -10.59 -6.33
CA TRP A 145 24.51 -9.92 -5.11
C TRP A 145 23.53 -10.80 -4.34
N LEU A 146 22.68 -11.56 -5.05
CA LEU A 146 21.64 -12.40 -4.44
C LEU A 146 22.23 -13.62 -3.74
N THR A 147 23.40 -14.08 -4.18
CA THR A 147 24.07 -15.27 -3.62
C THR A 147 25.19 -14.91 -2.63
N TRP A 148 25.55 -13.63 -2.54
CA TRP A 148 26.62 -13.18 -1.68
C TRP A 148 26.35 -13.53 -0.20
N ASN A 149 27.39 -14.07 0.46
CA ASN A 149 27.35 -14.41 1.89
C ASN A 149 26.08 -15.19 2.29
N ASP A 150 25.85 -16.32 1.64
CA ASP A 150 24.68 -17.19 1.83
C ASP A 150 23.33 -16.48 1.64
N GLY A 151 23.26 -15.51 0.71
CA GLY A 151 22.04 -14.76 0.41
C GLY A 151 21.69 -13.72 1.44
N THR A 152 22.67 -13.13 2.10
CA THR A 152 22.45 -12.09 3.13
C THR A 152 21.63 -10.90 2.60
N VAL A 153 21.89 -10.44 1.37
CA VAL A 153 21.15 -9.34 0.76
C VAL A 153 19.66 -9.66 0.62
N VAL A 154 19.35 -10.88 0.13
CA VAL A 154 17.95 -11.32 -0.05
C VAL A 154 17.26 -11.48 1.30
N LYS A 155 17.89 -12.15 2.27
CA LYS A 155 17.33 -12.35 3.62
C LYS A 155 17.06 -11.02 4.32
N LEU A 156 17.93 -10.02 4.12
CA LEU A 156 17.74 -8.68 4.68
C LEU A 156 16.58 -7.97 3.99
N ALA A 157 16.47 -8.05 2.65
CA ALA A 157 15.36 -7.51 1.90
C ALA A 157 14.01 -8.15 2.31
N GLU A 158 13.97 -9.49 2.49
CA GLU A 158 12.81 -10.23 3.01
C GLU A 158 12.41 -9.73 4.40
N SER A 159 13.36 -9.62 5.33
CA SER A 159 13.09 -9.14 6.69
C SER A 159 12.56 -7.69 6.68
N ILE A 160 13.15 -6.80 5.87
CA ILE A 160 12.66 -5.42 5.70
C ILE A 160 11.22 -5.42 5.19
N TYR A 161 10.93 -6.25 4.20
CA TYR A 161 9.63 -6.32 3.56
C TYR A 161 8.54 -6.86 4.50
N ASP A 162 8.81 -7.99 5.16
CA ASP A 162 7.84 -8.72 5.99
C ASP A 162 7.55 -7.97 7.30
N GLU A 163 8.60 -7.46 7.95
CA GLU A 163 8.50 -6.73 9.21
C GLU A 163 8.16 -5.24 9.02
N ARG A 164 8.12 -4.72 7.79
CA ARG A 164 8.03 -3.30 7.45
C ARG A 164 9.15 -2.46 8.09
N ALA A 165 10.32 -3.05 8.25
CA ALA A 165 11.46 -2.46 8.91
C ALA A 165 12.30 -1.61 7.93
N PHE A 166 11.65 -0.66 7.25
CA PHE A 166 12.28 0.17 6.22
C PHE A 166 13.34 1.14 6.75
N ASP A 167 13.40 1.34 8.06
CA ASP A 167 14.52 2.02 8.73
C ASP A 167 15.85 1.28 8.56
N ARG A 168 15.82 -0.02 8.16
CA ARG A 168 17.01 -0.83 7.85
C ARG A 168 17.51 -0.66 6.40
N MET A 169 16.89 0.16 5.57
CA MET A 169 17.32 0.38 4.19
C MET A 169 18.79 0.80 4.05
N PRO A 170 19.37 1.66 4.93
CA PRO A 170 20.80 1.94 4.88
C PRO A 170 21.69 0.70 5.13
N ILE A 171 21.25 -0.24 5.97
CA ILE A 171 21.96 -1.51 6.20
C ILE A 171 21.93 -2.38 4.95
N LEU A 172 20.81 -2.39 4.23
CA LEU A 172 20.70 -3.07 2.93
C LEU A 172 21.67 -2.48 1.89
N ALA A 173 21.85 -1.14 1.89
CA ALA A 173 22.84 -0.50 1.03
C ALA A 173 24.26 -0.96 1.35
N ASP A 174 24.61 -1.07 2.63
CA ASP A 174 25.95 -1.53 3.05
C ASP A 174 26.17 -2.98 2.65
N ALA A 175 25.19 -3.86 2.85
CA ALA A 175 25.25 -5.26 2.41
C ALA A 175 25.39 -5.38 0.88
N LEU A 176 24.72 -4.53 0.11
CA LEU A 176 24.85 -4.48 -1.35
C LEU A 176 26.25 -4.00 -1.78
N GLU A 177 26.83 -2.99 -1.13
CA GLU A 177 28.21 -2.56 -1.42
C GLU A 177 29.22 -3.67 -1.10
N GLU A 178 29.06 -4.38 0.01
CA GLU A 178 29.90 -5.53 0.37
C GLU A 178 29.73 -6.67 -0.65
N ALA A 179 28.54 -6.83 -1.24
CA ALA A 179 28.29 -7.73 -2.36
C ALA A 179 28.81 -7.20 -3.71
N SER A 180 29.61 -6.13 -3.71
CA SER A 180 30.17 -5.46 -4.88
C SER A 180 29.15 -4.75 -5.80
N CYS A 181 28.00 -4.35 -5.27
CA CYS A 181 27.08 -3.46 -5.97
C CYS A 181 27.71 -2.07 -6.07
N THR A 182 27.88 -1.59 -7.31
CA THR A 182 28.37 -0.23 -7.60
C THR A 182 27.30 0.66 -8.25
N ASN A 183 26.05 0.18 -8.29
CA ASN A 183 24.95 0.93 -8.87
C ASN A 183 24.55 2.10 -7.95
N ALA A 184 24.92 3.31 -8.39
CA ALA A 184 24.70 4.53 -7.62
C ALA A 184 23.19 4.81 -7.36
N ASP A 185 22.30 4.44 -8.29
CA ASP A 185 20.87 4.68 -8.14
C ASP A 185 20.26 3.79 -7.03
N ILE A 186 20.67 2.50 -6.96
CA ILE A 186 20.28 1.59 -5.89
C ILE A 186 20.78 2.09 -4.54
N LEU A 187 22.08 2.34 -4.43
CA LEU A 187 22.72 2.72 -3.17
C LEU A 187 22.22 4.06 -2.66
N ALA A 188 22.05 5.05 -3.55
CA ALA A 188 21.49 6.35 -3.19
C ALA A 188 20.03 6.24 -2.75
N HIS A 189 19.23 5.39 -3.42
CA HIS A 189 17.84 5.16 -3.01
C HIS A 189 17.74 4.57 -1.61
N CYS A 190 18.52 3.54 -1.29
CA CYS A 190 18.51 2.92 0.03
C CYS A 190 19.00 3.86 1.15
N ARG A 191 19.84 4.86 0.82
CA ARG A 191 20.40 5.82 1.79
C ARG A 191 19.69 7.15 1.83
N GLN A 192 18.75 7.40 0.91
CA GLN A 192 18.03 8.68 0.90
C GLN A 192 17.20 8.85 2.18
N PRO A 193 17.14 10.07 2.74
CA PRO A 193 16.22 10.36 3.82
C PRO A 193 14.78 10.35 3.31
N GLY A 194 13.89 9.66 4.00
CA GLY A 194 12.48 9.59 3.63
C GLY A 194 11.84 8.31 4.14
N GLU A 195 10.54 8.23 3.96
CA GLU A 195 9.81 7.00 4.27
C GLU A 195 9.86 6.07 3.05
N HIS A 196 10.31 4.84 3.26
CA HIS A 196 10.13 3.74 2.35
C HIS A 196 8.88 2.95 2.74
N VAL A 197 8.22 2.36 1.76
CA VAL A 197 6.96 1.61 1.96
C VAL A 197 7.01 0.27 1.23
N ARG A 198 6.04 -0.59 1.47
CA ARG A 198 5.87 -1.80 0.66
C ARG A 198 5.69 -1.42 -0.81
N GLY A 199 6.35 -2.17 -1.68
CA GLY A 199 6.49 -1.81 -3.09
C GLY A 199 7.72 -0.96 -3.38
N CYS A 200 8.60 -0.68 -2.39
CA CYS A 200 9.89 -0.05 -2.63
C CYS A 200 10.63 -0.77 -3.75
N TRP A 201 10.93 -0.05 -4.84
CA TRP A 201 11.43 -0.65 -6.07
C TRP A 201 12.75 -1.41 -5.90
N VAL A 202 13.61 -1.00 -4.96
CA VAL A 202 14.87 -1.72 -4.70
C VAL A 202 14.59 -3.05 -4.00
N VAL A 203 13.72 -3.04 -2.98
CA VAL A 203 13.36 -4.26 -2.25
C VAL A 203 12.60 -5.21 -3.18
N ASP A 204 11.65 -4.72 -3.96
CA ASP A 204 10.91 -5.51 -4.94
C ASP A 204 11.83 -6.13 -5.99
N LEU A 205 12.78 -5.35 -6.49
CA LEU A 205 13.76 -5.81 -7.47
C LEU A 205 14.63 -6.95 -6.92
N LEU A 206 15.08 -6.84 -5.65
CA LEU A 206 15.88 -7.89 -4.98
C LEU A 206 15.06 -9.16 -4.71
N LEU A 207 13.76 -9.02 -4.44
CA LEU A 207 12.84 -10.13 -4.16
C LEU A 207 12.16 -10.70 -5.42
N GLY A 208 12.39 -10.10 -6.60
CA GLY A 208 11.71 -10.48 -7.84
C GLY A 208 10.21 -10.24 -7.83
N LYS A 209 9.75 -9.21 -7.13
CA LYS A 209 8.34 -8.78 -7.09
C LYS A 209 8.11 -7.67 -8.11
N GLU A 210 7.18 -7.89 -9.04
CA GLU A 210 6.81 -6.92 -10.08
C GLU A 210 5.44 -6.30 -9.83
#